data_9594da2399349a67a81d12869668c803
#
_entry.id   9594da2399349a67a81d12869668c803
#
_cell.length_a   1.000
_cell.length_b   1.000
_cell.length_c   1.000
_cell.angle_alpha   90.00
_cell.angle_beta   90.00
_cell.angle_gamma   90.00
#
_symmetry.space_group_name_H-M   'P 1'
#
loop_
_entity.id
_entity.type
_entity.pdbx_description
1 polymer ?
#
loop_
_entity_poly.entity_id
_entity_poly.type
_entity_poly.pdbx_seq_one_letter_code
_entity_poly.pdbx_strand_id
1 'polypeptide(L)'
;SFASALYSVGLAVAYIAVMFLVVRPFLKKVGEVYANKEAINKTFVAFILLILIISSCLTEIIGIHALFGAFMAGVVMPSNLGFRKVMMEKVEDISLVFFLPLFFAFTGLRTEIGLINSPELWMVCLLLVTVAIVGKLGGCAIAARLVGESWKDSLTVGTLMNTRGLMELVALNIGYEMGVLPPSIFVILVIMALVTTFMTTP
;
A
#
# COMPACT_ATOMS: atom_id res chain seq x y z
N SER A 1 -10.34 4.09 25.38
CA SER A 1 -9.59 4.02 26.63
C SER A 1 -8.28 3.27 26.42
N PHE A 2 -7.29 3.47 27.29
CA PHE A 2 -5.98 2.80 27.19
C PHE A 2 -6.11 1.26 27.16
N ALA A 3 -7.06 0.72 27.92
CA ALA A 3 -7.35 -0.71 27.95
C ALA A 3 -7.88 -1.25 26.61
N SER A 4 -8.72 -0.51 25.89
CA SER A 4 -9.20 -0.93 24.57
C SER A 4 -8.10 -0.92 23.52
N ALA A 5 -7.18 0.06 23.56
CA ALA A 5 -6.04 0.09 22.69
C ALA A 5 -5.08 -1.09 22.93
N LEU A 6 -4.81 -1.42 24.20
CA LEU A 6 -3.97 -2.56 24.57
C LEU A 6 -4.59 -3.89 24.13
N TYR A 7 -5.91 -4.03 24.25
CA TYR A 7 -6.66 -5.19 23.76
C TYR A 7 -6.55 -5.37 22.24
N SER A 8 -6.75 -4.29 21.46
CA SER A 8 -6.60 -4.33 19.99
C SER A 8 -5.17 -4.68 19.57
N VAL A 9 -4.15 -4.13 20.24
CA VAL A 9 -2.75 -4.48 19.99
C VAL A 9 -2.48 -5.94 20.30
N GLY A 10 -3.01 -6.45 21.43
CA GLY A 10 -2.87 -7.87 21.78
C GLY A 10 -3.52 -8.80 20.77
N LEU A 11 -4.71 -8.47 20.27
CA LEU A 11 -5.38 -9.22 19.21
C LEU A 11 -4.64 -9.14 17.88
N ALA A 12 -4.04 -7.99 17.55
CA ALA A 12 -3.21 -7.82 16.37
C ALA A 12 -1.98 -8.75 16.39
N VAL A 13 -1.28 -8.79 17.52
CA VAL A 13 -0.12 -9.67 17.72
C VAL A 13 -0.53 -11.14 17.65
N ALA A 14 -1.64 -11.52 18.28
CA ALA A 14 -2.18 -12.88 18.21
C ALA A 14 -2.57 -13.25 16.76
N TYR A 15 -3.22 -12.34 16.03
CA TYR A 15 -3.53 -12.53 14.61
C TYR A 15 -2.28 -12.76 13.76
N ILE A 16 -1.25 -11.93 13.92
CA ILE A 16 0.04 -12.09 13.21
C ILE A 16 0.67 -13.43 13.53
N ALA A 17 0.68 -13.83 14.80
CA ALA A 17 1.21 -15.12 15.23
C ALA A 17 0.45 -16.29 14.57
N VAL A 18 -0.88 -16.25 14.51
CA VAL A 18 -1.70 -17.26 13.82
C VAL A 18 -1.38 -17.30 12.32
N MET A 19 -1.24 -16.15 11.67
CA MET A 19 -0.92 -16.08 10.25
C MET A 19 0.45 -16.73 9.94
N PHE A 20 1.46 -16.47 10.76
CA PHE A 20 2.81 -17.04 10.53
C PHE A 20 2.97 -18.49 11.01
N LEU A 21 2.36 -18.85 12.14
CA LEU A 21 2.56 -20.19 12.75
C LEU A 21 1.58 -21.25 12.24
N VAL A 22 0.38 -20.84 11.79
CA VAL A 22 -0.67 -21.76 11.36
C VAL A 22 -0.93 -21.64 9.86
N VAL A 23 -1.29 -20.44 9.39
CA VAL A 23 -1.71 -20.24 7.99
C VAL A 23 -0.55 -20.42 7.02
N ARG A 24 0.61 -19.86 7.30
CA ARG A 24 1.80 -19.97 6.44
C ARG A 24 2.27 -21.41 6.22
N PRO A 25 2.49 -22.25 7.25
CA PRO A 25 2.91 -23.62 7.03
C PRO A 25 1.83 -24.47 6.35
N PHE A 26 0.55 -24.18 6.62
CA PHE A 26 -0.56 -24.81 5.91
C PHE A 26 -0.54 -24.48 4.43
N LEU A 27 -0.44 -23.21 4.07
CA LEU A 27 -0.35 -22.76 2.68
C LEU A 27 0.89 -23.28 1.96
N LYS A 28 2.02 -23.41 2.67
CA LYS A 28 3.23 -24.01 2.11
C LYS A 28 3.02 -25.47 1.71
N LYS A 29 2.42 -26.28 2.57
CA LYS A 29 2.07 -27.68 2.28
C LYS A 29 1.11 -27.80 1.10
N VAL A 30 0.08 -26.97 1.07
CA VAL A 30 -0.89 -26.93 -0.04
C VAL A 30 -0.20 -26.50 -1.34
N GLY A 31 0.66 -25.47 -1.29
CA GLY A 31 1.42 -25.00 -2.44
C GLY A 31 2.38 -26.05 -3.02
N GLU A 32 3.02 -26.86 -2.17
CA GLU A 32 3.89 -27.98 -2.61
C GLU A 32 3.11 -29.08 -3.35
N VAL A 33 1.90 -29.41 -2.89
CA VAL A 33 1.03 -30.40 -3.54
C VAL A 33 0.56 -29.94 -4.93
N TYR A 34 0.32 -28.63 -5.09
CA TYR A 34 -0.14 -28.04 -6.36
C TYR A 34 0.99 -27.58 -7.28
N ALA A 35 2.22 -27.41 -6.79
CA ALA A 35 3.37 -27.00 -7.60
C ALA A 35 3.74 -28.01 -8.71
N ASN A 36 3.36 -29.28 -8.56
CA ASN A 36 3.62 -30.35 -9.54
C ASN A 36 2.52 -30.49 -10.61
N LYS A 37 1.47 -29.67 -10.60
CA LYS A 37 0.42 -29.68 -11.60
C LYS A 37 0.58 -28.48 -12.54
N GLU A 38 0.72 -28.71 -13.82
CA GLU A 38 0.91 -27.70 -14.88
C GLU A 38 -0.26 -26.70 -14.99
N ALA A 39 -1.40 -26.95 -14.35
CA ALA A 39 -2.54 -26.05 -14.30
C ALA A 39 -2.98 -25.83 -12.85
N ILE A 40 -2.79 -24.61 -12.32
CA ILE A 40 -3.43 -24.22 -11.07
C ILE A 40 -4.95 -24.16 -11.32
N ASN A 41 -5.67 -25.04 -10.62
CA ASN A 41 -7.12 -25.18 -10.75
C ASN A 41 -7.80 -23.87 -10.27
N LYS A 42 -8.88 -23.46 -10.95
CA LYS A 42 -9.74 -22.30 -10.57
C LYS A 42 -10.17 -22.38 -9.10
N THR A 43 -10.44 -23.59 -8.60
CA THR A 43 -10.78 -23.85 -7.19
C THR A 43 -9.69 -23.39 -6.23
N PHE A 44 -8.42 -23.56 -6.60
CA PHE A 44 -7.29 -23.14 -5.75
C PHE A 44 -7.13 -21.62 -5.70
N VAL A 45 -7.32 -20.94 -6.82
CA VAL A 45 -7.36 -19.45 -6.86
C VAL A 45 -8.50 -18.94 -5.99
N ALA A 46 -9.70 -19.54 -6.10
CA ALA A 46 -10.86 -19.19 -5.27
C ALA A 46 -10.56 -19.41 -3.76
N PHE A 47 -9.87 -20.49 -3.40
CA PHE A 47 -9.47 -20.76 -2.01
C PHE A 47 -8.52 -19.70 -1.46
N ILE A 48 -7.57 -19.23 -2.24
CA ILE A 48 -6.66 -18.15 -1.84
C ILE A 48 -7.40 -16.82 -1.68
N LEU A 49 -8.28 -16.49 -2.62
CA LEU A 49 -9.11 -15.29 -2.49
C LEU A 49 -10.01 -15.37 -1.26
N LEU A 50 -10.52 -16.55 -0.92
CA LEU A 50 -11.30 -16.76 0.30
C LEU A 50 -10.46 -16.49 1.56
N ILE A 51 -9.21 -16.99 1.62
CA ILE A 51 -8.29 -16.69 2.73
C ILE A 51 -8.04 -15.19 2.83
N LEU A 52 -7.84 -14.49 1.72
CA LEU A 52 -7.65 -13.04 1.69
C LEU A 52 -8.87 -12.33 2.27
N ILE A 53 -10.09 -12.69 1.86
CA ILE A 53 -11.33 -12.11 2.35
C ILE A 53 -11.51 -12.38 3.85
N ILE A 54 -11.33 -13.63 4.30
CA ILE A 54 -11.44 -13.99 5.71
C ILE A 54 -10.41 -13.20 6.55
N SER A 55 -9.19 -13.11 6.07
CA SER A 55 -8.10 -12.35 6.72
C SER A 55 -8.46 -10.86 6.86
N SER A 56 -9.02 -10.25 5.81
CA SER A 56 -9.49 -8.87 5.81
C SER A 56 -10.65 -8.65 6.78
N CYS A 57 -11.63 -9.55 6.80
CA CYS A 57 -12.76 -9.47 7.74
C CYS A 57 -12.30 -9.62 9.19
N LEU A 58 -11.36 -10.53 9.48
CA LEU A 58 -10.84 -10.71 10.83
C LEU A 58 -10.13 -9.46 11.34
N THR A 59 -9.31 -8.81 10.52
CA THR A 59 -8.63 -7.57 10.92
C THR A 59 -9.60 -6.42 11.13
N GLU A 60 -10.65 -6.32 10.33
CA GLU A 60 -11.72 -5.34 10.51
C GLU A 60 -12.45 -5.54 11.85
N ILE A 61 -12.80 -6.77 12.21
CA ILE A 61 -13.43 -7.12 13.51
C ILE A 61 -12.50 -6.79 14.68
N ILE A 62 -11.19 -6.97 14.53
CA ILE A 62 -10.19 -6.64 15.57
C ILE A 62 -10.07 -5.12 15.76
N GLY A 63 -10.56 -4.31 14.80
CA GLY A 63 -10.43 -2.85 14.82
C GLY A 63 -9.15 -2.37 14.11
N ILE A 64 -8.57 -3.22 13.26
CA ILE A 64 -7.47 -2.89 12.35
C ILE A 64 -8.06 -2.91 10.95
N HIS A 65 -7.68 -1.97 10.11
CA HIS A 65 -8.25 -1.84 8.78
C HIS A 65 -8.10 -3.12 7.94
N ALA A 66 -9.14 -3.48 7.16
CA ALA A 66 -9.20 -4.69 6.32
C ALA A 66 -8.01 -4.85 5.36
N LEU A 67 -7.44 -3.74 4.88
CA LEU A 67 -6.24 -3.75 4.03
C LEU A 67 -5.03 -4.41 4.69
N PHE A 68 -4.89 -4.28 6.01
CA PHE A 68 -3.82 -4.96 6.74
C PHE A 68 -3.99 -6.49 6.66
N GLY A 69 -5.22 -6.98 6.78
CA GLY A 69 -5.54 -8.39 6.63
C GLY A 69 -5.25 -8.93 5.23
N ALA A 70 -5.63 -8.18 4.19
CA ALA A 70 -5.32 -8.53 2.80
C ALA A 70 -3.80 -8.57 2.55
N PHE A 71 -3.07 -7.57 3.06
CA PHE A 71 -1.61 -7.51 2.96
C PHE A 71 -0.95 -8.69 3.66
N MET A 72 -1.35 -9.01 4.89
CA MET A 72 -0.83 -10.15 5.65
C MET A 72 -1.13 -11.48 4.96
N ALA A 73 -2.29 -11.64 4.34
CA ALA A 73 -2.61 -12.81 3.53
C ALA A 73 -1.61 -12.96 2.36
N GLY A 74 -1.23 -11.87 1.71
CA GLY A 74 -0.20 -11.86 0.67
C GLY A 74 1.19 -12.24 1.19
N VAL A 75 1.59 -11.70 2.36
CA VAL A 75 2.91 -11.95 2.98
C VAL A 75 3.12 -13.42 3.37
N VAL A 76 2.07 -14.11 3.81
CA VAL A 76 2.16 -15.53 4.21
C VAL A 76 2.06 -16.49 3.04
N MET A 77 1.87 -16.02 1.80
CA MET A 77 1.81 -16.87 0.61
C MET A 77 3.13 -17.62 0.38
N PRO A 78 3.05 -18.85 -0.16
CA PRO A 78 4.25 -19.65 -0.47
C PRO A 78 5.14 -18.95 -1.50
N SER A 79 6.43 -18.90 -1.25
CA SER A 79 7.44 -18.32 -2.16
C SER A 79 7.86 -19.25 -3.30
N ASN A 80 7.16 -20.38 -3.51
CA ASN A 80 7.46 -21.28 -4.62
C ASN A 80 7.25 -20.56 -5.96
N LEU A 81 8.31 -20.52 -6.79
CA LEU A 81 8.37 -19.74 -8.03
C LEU A 81 7.23 -20.07 -9.01
N GLY A 82 6.88 -21.36 -9.16
CA GLY A 82 5.78 -21.77 -10.03
C GLY A 82 4.41 -21.27 -9.55
N PHE A 83 4.14 -21.43 -8.26
CA PHE A 83 2.93 -20.95 -7.64
C PHE A 83 2.79 -19.42 -7.72
N ARG A 84 3.86 -18.70 -7.33
CA ARG A 84 3.90 -17.22 -7.35
C ARG A 84 3.62 -16.68 -8.75
N LYS A 85 4.27 -17.26 -9.78
CA LYS A 85 4.10 -16.80 -11.17
C LYS A 85 2.65 -16.92 -11.62
N VAL A 86 2.02 -18.07 -11.42
CA VAL A 86 0.64 -18.30 -11.86
C VAL A 86 -0.36 -17.46 -11.07
N MET A 87 -0.13 -17.27 -9.76
CA MET A 87 -0.99 -16.38 -8.97
C MET A 87 -0.86 -14.92 -9.40
N MET A 88 0.36 -14.46 -9.66
CA MET A 88 0.57 -13.11 -10.19
C MET A 88 -0.14 -12.93 -11.52
N GLU A 89 0.05 -13.82 -12.49
CA GLU A 89 -0.63 -13.77 -13.79
C GLU A 89 -2.17 -13.73 -13.67
N LYS A 90 -2.75 -14.48 -12.73
CA LYS A 90 -4.22 -14.53 -12.54
C LYS A 90 -4.81 -13.32 -11.83
N VAL A 91 -4.08 -12.74 -10.89
CA VAL A 91 -4.57 -11.63 -10.05
C VAL A 91 -4.13 -10.27 -10.60
N GLU A 92 -2.97 -10.21 -11.25
CA GLU A 92 -2.38 -8.97 -11.77
C GLU A 92 -3.29 -8.31 -12.81
N ASP A 93 -3.75 -9.07 -13.81
CA ASP A 93 -4.58 -8.52 -14.87
C ASP A 93 -5.87 -7.86 -14.34
N ILE A 94 -6.59 -8.56 -13.47
CA ILE A 94 -7.83 -8.02 -12.89
C ILE A 94 -7.53 -6.85 -11.93
N SER A 95 -6.40 -6.91 -11.24
CA SER A 95 -6.00 -5.84 -10.32
C SER A 95 -5.60 -4.58 -11.07
N LEU A 96 -4.83 -4.69 -12.15
CA LEU A 96 -4.36 -3.55 -12.93
C LEU A 96 -5.46 -2.97 -13.84
N VAL A 97 -6.28 -3.82 -14.44
CA VAL A 97 -7.28 -3.37 -15.42
C VAL A 97 -8.56 -2.89 -14.75
N PHE A 98 -8.96 -3.47 -13.62
CA PHE A 98 -10.23 -3.17 -12.98
C PHE A 98 -10.08 -2.49 -11.61
N PHE A 99 -9.38 -3.11 -10.65
CA PHE A 99 -9.36 -2.59 -9.29
C PHE A 99 -8.52 -1.32 -9.13
N LEU A 100 -7.42 -1.20 -9.85
CA LEU A 100 -6.56 -0.02 -9.76
C LEU A 100 -7.23 1.24 -10.31
N PRO A 101 -7.83 1.26 -11.53
CA PRO A 101 -8.62 2.39 -11.99
C PRO A 101 -9.79 2.75 -11.08
N LEU A 102 -10.49 1.73 -10.55
CA LEU A 102 -11.59 1.94 -9.62
C LEU A 102 -11.13 2.63 -8.33
N PHE A 103 -9.98 2.21 -7.78
CA PHE A 103 -9.37 2.83 -6.61
C PHE A 103 -9.00 4.30 -6.87
N PHE A 104 -8.38 4.61 -8.01
CA PHE A 104 -8.05 5.98 -8.38
C PHE A 104 -9.29 6.85 -8.60
N ALA A 105 -10.33 6.30 -9.26
CA ALA A 105 -11.60 6.98 -9.44
C ALA A 105 -12.26 7.31 -8.09
N PHE A 106 -12.29 6.34 -7.18
CA PHE A 106 -12.84 6.51 -5.84
C PHE A 106 -12.05 7.55 -5.02
N THR A 107 -10.72 7.48 -5.04
CA THR A 107 -9.86 8.47 -4.38
C THR A 107 -10.06 9.86 -4.98
N GLY A 108 -10.17 9.95 -6.30
CA GLY A 108 -10.42 11.22 -7.01
C GLY A 108 -11.77 11.83 -6.64
N LEU A 109 -12.84 11.04 -6.56
CA LEU A 109 -14.17 11.49 -6.14
C LEU A 109 -14.20 12.01 -4.68
N ARG A 110 -13.37 11.43 -3.81
CA ARG A 110 -13.20 11.90 -2.44
C ARG A 110 -12.36 13.17 -2.32
N THR A 111 -11.61 13.52 -3.36
CA THR A 111 -10.69 14.66 -3.35
C THR A 111 -11.45 15.93 -3.75
N GLU A 112 -12.09 16.57 -2.78
CA GLU A 112 -12.81 17.83 -2.98
C GLU A 112 -11.85 19.02 -2.93
N ILE A 113 -11.28 19.42 -4.07
CA ILE A 113 -10.32 20.55 -4.15
C ILE A 113 -10.94 21.86 -3.61
N GLY A 114 -12.26 22.02 -3.66
CA GLY A 114 -12.98 23.16 -3.11
C GLY A 114 -12.85 23.34 -1.59
N LEU A 115 -12.37 22.32 -0.86
CA LEU A 115 -12.07 22.43 0.57
C LEU A 115 -10.83 23.29 0.86
N ILE A 116 -9.98 23.54 -0.15
CA ILE A 116 -8.84 24.46 -0.06
C ILE A 116 -9.33 25.84 -0.48
N ASN A 117 -10.14 26.48 0.33
CA ASN A 117 -10.81 27.75 0.02
C ASN A 117 -10.11 28.99 0.62
N SER A 118 -9.03 28.81 1.40
CA SER A 118 -8.30 29.89 2.03
C SER A 118 -6.85 29.98 1.52
N PRO A 119 -6.26 31.18 1.42
CA PRO A 119 -4.85 31.37 1.06
C PRO A 119 -3.89 30.62 2.00
N GLU A 120 -4.27 30.47 3.27
CA GLU A 120 -3.49 29.78 4.29
C GLU A 120 -3.34 28.29 3.98
N LEU A 121 -4.43 27.62 3.53
CA LEU A 121 -4.40 26.21 3.16
C LEU A 121 -3.57 25.99 1.89
N TRP A 122 -3.60 26.93 0.93
CA TRP A 122 -2.72 26.88 -0.23
C TRP A 122 -1.24 27.07 0.14
N MET A 123 -0.95 27.93 1.12
CA MET A 123 0.42 28.08 1.64
C MET A 123 0.90 26.80 2.32
N VAL A 124 0.06 26.16 3.12
CA VAL A 124 0.36 24.85 3.74
C VAL A 124 0.59 23.78 2.67
N CYS A 125 -0.24 23.74 1.63
CA CYS A 125 -0.07 22.82 0.50
C CYS A 125 1.29 23.01 -0.18
N LEU A 126 1.64 24.26 -0.53
CA LEU A 126 2.93 24.59 -1.15
C LEU A 126 4.12 24.20 -0.25
N LEU A 127 4.01 24.48 1.04
CA LEU A 127 5.05 24.13 2.02
C LEU A 127 5.22 22.62 2.11
N LEU A 128 4.15 21.84 2.22
CA LEU A 128 4.20 20.39 2.28
C LEU A 128 4.79 19.78 1.00
N VAL A 129 4.37 20.27 -0.17
CA VAL A 129 4.94 19.84 -1.47
C VAL A 129 6.44 20.13 -1.52
N THR A 130 6.86 21.33 -1.11
CA THR A 130 8.27 21.74 -1.12
C THR A 130 9.11 20.87 -0.16
N VAL A 131 8.63 20.67 1.06
CA VAL A 131 9.31 19.82 2.05
C VAL A 131 9.41 18.38 1.57
N ALA A 132 8.35 17.87 0.95
CA ALA A 132 8.33 16.53 0.40
C ALA A 132 9.36 16.34 -0.72
N ILE A 133 9.45 17.31 -1.65
CA ILE A 133 10.41 17.28 -2.77
C ILE A 133 11.84 17.41 -2.23
N VAL A 134 12.12 18.44 -1.42
CA VAL A 134 13.45 18.68 -0.88
C VAL A 134 13.92 17.50 -0.02
N GLY A 135 13.04 16.94 0.81
CA GLY A 135 13.36 15.81 1.68
C GLY A 135 13.68 14.54 0.91
N LYS A 136 12.83 14.13 -0.04
CA LYS A 136 13.05 12.90 -0.81
C LYS A 136 14.08 13.08 -1.93
N LEU A 137 13.85 14.03 -2.84
CA LEU A 137 14.75 14.25 -3.98
C LEU A 137 16.13 14.70 -3.48
N GLY A 138 16.18 15.71 -2.63
CA GLY A 138 17.45 16.23 -2.08
C GLY A 138 18.16 15.21 -1.20
N GLY A 139 17.45 14.57 -0.27
CA GLY A 139 18.00 13.55 0.61
C GLY A 139 18.58 12.35 -0.14
N CYS A 140 17.84 11.82 -1.11
CA CYS A 140 18.29 10.68 -1.91
C CYS A 140 19.45 11.06 -2.86
N ALA A 141 19.39 12.24 -3.49
CA ALA A 141 20.49 12.72 -4.34
C ALA A 141 21.78 12.92 -3.54
N ILE A 142 21.71 13.51 -2.35
CA ILE A 142 22.88 13.67 -1.47
C ILE A 142 23.40 12.30 -1.03
N ALA A 143 22.53 11.37 -0.61
CA ALA A 143 22.95 10.03 -0.22
C ALA A 143 23.65 9.29 -1.36
N ALA A 144 23.11 9.33 -2.58
CA ALA A 144 23.74 8.73 -3.75
C ALA A 144 25.10 9.38 -4.05
N ARG A 145 25.22 10.70 -3.90
CA ARG A 145 26.48 11.42 -4.08
C ARG A 145 27.54 11.00 -3.05
N LEU A 146 27.13 10.78 -1.80
CA LEU A 146 28.04 10.34 -0.73
C LEU A 146 28.59 8.92 -0.96
N VAL A 147 27.85 8.08 -1.66
CA VAL A 147 28.30 6.73 -2.06
C VAL A 147 29.26 6.76 -3.25
N GLY A 148 29.42 7.92 -3.93
CA GLY A 148 30.39 8.11 -5.01
C GLY A 148 29.78 8.20 -6.42
N GLU A 149 28.45 8.20 -6.54
CA GLU A 149 27.78 8.36 -7.83
C GLU A 149 28.01 9.74 -8.45
N SER A 150 27.89 9.83 -9.78
CA SER A 150 27.99 11.11 -10.47
C SER A 150 26.81 12.03 -10.10
N TRP A 151 26.97 13.36 -10.26
CA TRP A 151 25.85 14.29 -10.01
C TRP A 151 24.62 14.01 -10.86
N LYS A 152 24.81 13.53 -12.12
CA LYS A 152 23.69 13.16 -12.99
C LYS A 152 22.96 11.94 -12.44
N ASP A 153 23.67 10.89 -12.09
CA ASP A 153 23.08 9.66 -11.56
C ASP A 153 22.43 9.92 -10.20
N SER A 154 23.08 10.72 -9.34
CA SER A 154 22.54 11.12 -8.03
C SER A 154 21.20 11.87 -8.17
N LEU A 155 21.10 12.82 -9.10
CA LEU A 155 19.86 13.54 -9.37
C LEU A 155 18.78 12.60 -9.98
N THR A 156 19.17 11.70 -10.86
CA THR A 156 18.26 10.68 -11.42
C THR A 156 17.69 9.80 -10.32
N VAL A 157 18.54 9.29 -9.42
CA VAL A 157 18.09 8.50 -8.25
C VAL A 157 17.17 9.33 -7.37
N GLY A 158 17.52 10.58 -7.07
CA GLY A 158 16.68 11.48 -6.28
C GLY A 158 15.32 11.71 -6.90
N THR A 159 15.26 11.93 -8.20
CA THR A 159 14.02 12.14 -8.95
C THR A 159 13.15 10.89 -8.97
N LEU A 160 13.73 9.72 -9.25
CA LEU A 160 13.00 8.44 -9.22
C LEU A 160 12.45 8.14 -7.84
N MET A 161 13.22 8.41 -6.78
CA MET A 161 12.80 8.20 -5.40
C MET A 161 11.73 9.21 -4.93
N ASN A 162 11.58 10.34 -5.63
CA ASN A 162 10.53 11.33 -5.33
C ASN A 162 9.14 10.85 -5.77
N THR A 163 9.06 9.84 -6.66
CA THR A 163 7.78 9.26 -7.08
C THR A 163 7.04 8.71 -5.87
N ARG A 164 5.75 9.04 -5.80
CA ARG A 164 4.85 8.53 -4.78
C ARG A 164 3.89 7.54 -5.40
N GLY A 165 3.83 6.36 -4.81
CA GLY A 165 3.04 5.26 -5.38
C GLY A 165 1.67 5.11 -4.74
N LEU A 166 0.97 4.07 -5.21
CA LEU A 166 -0.34 3.64 -4.74
C LEU A 166 -0.43 3.53 -3.21
N MET A 167 0.63 3.02 -2.55
CA MET A 167 0.64 2.79 -1.10
C MET A 167 0.44 4.06 -0.27
N GLU A 168 0.92 5.20 -0.75
CA GLU A 168 0.68 6.47 -0.07
C GLU A 168 -0.80 6.86 -0.13
N LEU A 169 -1.43 6.75 -1.31
CA LEU A 169 -2.85 7.01 -1.46
C LEU A 169 -3.71 6.03 -0.65
N VAL A 170 -3.30 4.77 -0.56
CA VAL A 170 -3.95 3.76 0.31
C VAL A 170 -3.87 4.20 1.76
N ALA A 171 -2.68 4.58 2.25
CA ALA A 171 -2.51 5.05 3.63
C ALA A 171 -3.32 6.32 3.93
N LEU A 172 -3.39 7.27 2.97
CA LEU A 172 -4.20 8.48 3.09
C LEU A 172 -5.69 8.16 3.18
N ASN A 173 -6.20 7.25 2.34
CA ASN A 173 -7.60 6.83 2.39
C ASN A 173 -7.94 6.16 3.73
N ILE A 174 -7.06 5.28 4.24
CA ILE A 174 -7.23 4.66 5.57
C ILE A 174 -7.27 5.75 6.66
N GLY A 175 -6.31 6.67 6.65
CA GLY A 175 -6.26 7.76 7.64
C GLY A 175 -7.49 8.66 7.60
N TYR A 176 -8.04 8.89 6.41
CA TYR A 176 -9.28 9.62 6.22
C TYR A 176 -10.50 8.84 6.75
N GLU A 177 -10.63 7.55 6.43
CA GLU A 177 -11.72 6.68 6.90
C GLU A 177 -11.73 6.50 8.42
N MET A 178 -10.55 6.42 9.02
CA MET A 178 -10.40 6.35 10.48
C MET A 178 -10.64 7.69 11.19
N GLY A 179 -10.89 8.77 10.45
CA GLY A 179 -11.10 10.11 11.01
C GLY A 179 -9.83 10.74 11.61
N VAL A 180 -8.65 10.18 11.32
CA VAL A 180 -7.35 10.71 11.77
C VAL A 180 -6.95 11.92 10.92
N LEU A 181 -7.27 11.90 9.63
CA LEU A 181 -6.98 12.98 8.69
C LEU A 181 -8.23 13.85 8.47
N PRO A 182 -8.17 15.16 8.76
CA PRO A 182 -9.20 16.11 8.34
C PRO A 182 -9.33 16.15 6.81
N PRO A 183 -10.54 16.38 6.26
CA PRO A 183 -10.77 16.39 4.81
C PRO A 183 -9.85 17.34 4.03
N SER A 184 -9.58 18.54 4.54
CA SER A 184 -8.68 19.51 3.91
C SER A 184 -7.23 19.02 3.84
N ILE A 185 -6.73 18.36 4.91
CA ILE A 185 -5.38 17.80 4.93
C ILE A 185 -5.28 16.60 3.99
N PHE A 186 -6.32 15.76 3.92
CA PHE A 186 -6.39 14.66 2.95
C PHE A 186 -6.21 15.17 1.52
N VAL A 187 -6.97 16.21 1.13
CA VAL A 187 -6.86 16.81 -0.21
C VAL A 187 -5.46 17.36 -0.47
N ILE A 188 -4.87 18.08 0.47
CA ILE A 188 -3.52 18.64 0.35
C ILE A 188 -2.49 17.51 0.11
N LEU A 189 -2.58 16.42 0.86
CA LEU A 189 -1.65 15.29 0.73
C LEU A 189 -1.85 14.51 -0.58
N VAL A 190 -3.09 14.40 -1.08
CA VAL A 190 -3.37 13.84 -2.41
C VAL A 190 -2.77 14.71 -3.51
N ILE A 191 -2.94 16.04 -3.45
CA ILE A 191 -2.31 16.98 -4.39
C ILE A 191 -0.79 16.85 -4.35
N MET A 192 -0.20 16.78 -3.16
CA MET A 192 1.24 16.57 -2.99
C MET A 192 1.70 15.27 -3.66
N ALA A 193 0.98 14.17 -3.47
CA ALA A 193 1.31 12.88 -4.10
C ALA A 193 1.25 12.96 -5.63
N LEU A 194 0.23 13.62 -6.19
CA LEU A 194 0.08 13.83 -7.63
C LEU A 194 1.20 14.69 -8.20
N VAL A 195 1.48 15.85 -7.59
CA VAL A 195 2.54 16.78 -8.05
C VAL A 195 3.90 16.11 -8.04
N THR A 196 4.26 15.44 -6.96
CA THR A 196 5.57 14.76 -6.84
C THR A 196 5.71 13.62 -7.84
N THR A 197 4.65 12.89 -8.14
CA THR A 197 4.65 11.81 -9.14
C THR A 197 4.76 12.38 -10.56
N PHE A 198 4.02 13.45 -10.85
CA PHE A 198 4.06 14.10 -12.16
C PHE A 198 5.44 14.69 -12.50
N MET A 199 6.15 15.19 -11.48
CA MET A 199 7.52 15.71 -11.63
C MET A 199 8.55 14.64 -12.02
N THR A 200 8.24 13.36 -11.85
CA THR A 200 9.19 12.27 -12.14
C THR A 200 9.12 11.81 -13.60
N THR A 201 8.05 12.16 -14.31
CA THR A 201 7.79 11.68 -15.68
C THR A 201 8.64 12.35 -16.76
N PRO A 202 8.93 13.66 -16.74
CA PRO A 202 9.85 14.30 -17.69
C PRO A 202 11.27 14.06 -17.27
#